data_7506808148229f2bc0dee480df8ed078
#
_entry.id   7506808148229f2bc0dee480df8ed078
#
_cell.length_a   1.000
_cell.length_b   1.000
_cell.length_c   1.000
_cell.angle_alpha   90.00
_cell.angle_beta   90.00
_cell.angle_gamma   90.00
#
_symmetry.space_group_name_H-M   'P 1'
#
loop_
_entity.id
_entity.type
_entity.pdbx_description
1 polymer ?
#
loop_
_entity_poly.entity_id
_entity_poly.type
_entity_poly.pdbx_seq_one_letter_code
_entity_poly.pdbx_strand_id
1 'polypeptide(L)'
;MSAWIIIVECPVIAIPFSLMVVIMLNKDPINMIVNYPPEIQAEYYRSQGLEAQKQKLSAKNYIAKAIFMIVALAVVVGLAYLAGARSFLDGFIASICYFLALFAVDTFIIDWIFFARVKRWRLPGTEHMDKEYAQKWFHVKDCLPMVPVFLVCAVLVGLIIMKIS
;
A
#
# COMPACT_ATOMS: atom_id res chain seq x y z
N MET A 1 -13.30 -23.10 -2.87
CA MET A 1 -12.49 -21.97 -3.40
C MET A 1 -11.48 -22.46 -4.44
N SER A 2 -11.34 -21.75 -5.56
CA SER A 2 -10.41 -22.10 -6.65
C SER A 2 -9.10 -21.29 -6.53
N ALA A 3 -7.98 -21.99 -6.29
CA ALA A 3 -6.66 -21.35 -6.20
C ALA A 3 -6.25 -20.66 -7.51
N TRP A 4 -6.65 -21.23 -8.66
CA TRP A 4 -6.36 -20.63 -9.97
C TRP A 4 -7.03 -19.27 -10.16
N ILE A 5 -8.28 -19.14 -9.71
CA ILE A 5 -8.99 -17.86 -9.80
C ILE A 5 -8.30 -16.81 -8.94
N ILE A 6 -7.89 -17.15 -7.72
CA ILE A 6 -7.14 -16.23 -6.83
C ILE A 6 -5.86 -15.72 -7.51
N ILE A 7 -5.11 -16.62 -8.17
CA ILE A 7 -3.88 -16.23 -8.89
C ILE A 7 -4.19 -15.21 -10.01
N VAL A 8 -5.29 -15.39 -10.74
CA VAL A 8 -5.72 -14.45 -11.79
C VAL A 8 -6.23 -13.15 -11.21
N GLU A 9 -6.85 -13.16 -10.03
CA GLU A 9 -7.38 -11.96 -9.37
C GLU A 9 -6.30 -11.13 -8.67
N CYS A 10 -5.15 -11.71 -8.28
CA CYS A 10 -4.05 -10.96 -7.70
C CYS A 10 -3.59 -9.76 -8.56
N PRO A 11 -3.36 -9.88 -9.88
CA PRO A 11 -3.11 -8.71 -10.74
C PRO A 11 -4.27 -7.72 -10.80
N VAL A 12 -5.52 -8.19 -10.74
CA VAL A 12 -6.71 -7.33 -10.79
C VAL A 12 -6.75 -6.35 -9.62
N ILE A 13 -6.27 -6.75 -8.46
CA ILE A 13 -6.18 -5.86 -7.29
C ILE A 13 -4.85 -5.09 -7.25
N ALA A 14 -3.74 -5.72 -7.65
CA ALA A 14 -2.42 -5.12 -7.56
C ALA A 14 -2.18 -4.02 -8.60
N ILE A 15 -2.67 -4.18 -9.84
CA ILE A 15 -2.46 -3.20 -10.91
C ILE A 15 -3.14 -1.85 -10.60
N PRO A 16 -4.44 -1.78 -10.25
CA PRO A 16 -5.08 -0.51 -9.91
C PRO A 16 -4.44 0.18 -8.69
N PHE A 17 -4.05 -0.59 -7.67
CA PHE A 17 -3.32 -0.07 -6.52
C PHE A 17 -2.00 0.56 -6.94
N SER A 18 -1.18 -0.15 -7.73
CA SER A 18 0.11 0.35 -8.21
C SER A 18 -0.05 1.60 -9.05
N LEU A 19 -1.04 1.62 -9.96
CA LEU A 19 -1.34 2.80 -10.78
C LEU A 19 -1.73 4.00 -9.91
N MET A 20 -2.53 3.79 -8.87
CA MET A 20 -2.89 4.84 -7.93
C MET A 20 -1.65 5.44 -7.26
N VAL A 21 -0.74 4.60 -6.73
CA VAL A 21 0.50 5.06 -6.08
C VAL A 21 1.38 5.83 -7.08
N VAL A 22 1.58 5.29 -8.28
CA VAL A 22 2.36 5.94 -9.35
C VAL A 22 1.76 7.29 -9.74
N ILE A 23 0.45 7.39 -9.87
CA ILE A 23 -0.25 8.66 -10.18
C ILE A 23 -0.04 9.67 -9.05
N MET A 24 -0.18 9.25 -7.80
CA MET A 24 0.03 10.13 -6.64
C MET A 24 1.45 10.67 -6.58
N LEU A 25 2.47 9.80 -6.73
CA LEU A 25 3.88 10.20 -6.76
C LEU A 25 4.22 11.08 -7.96
N ASN A 26 3.64 10.82 -9.13
CA ASN A 26 3.85 11.65 -10.32
C ASN A 26 3.19 13.03 -10.22
N LYS A 27 2.07 13.14 -9.49
CA LYS A 27 1.35 14.39 -9.31
C LYS A 27 2.06 15.30 -8.31
N ASP A 28 2.39 14.79 -7.14
CA ASP A 28 3.05 15.54 -6.08
C ASP A 28 3.72 14.58 -5.08
N PRO A 29 5.03 14.33 -5.23
CA PRO A 29 5.76 13.45 -4.32
C PRO A 29 5.82 14.01 -2.88
N ILE A 30 5.70 15.33 -2.68
CA ILE A 30 5.74 15.95 -1.35
C ILE A 30 4.56 15.49 -0.48
N ASN A 31 3.39 15.25 -1.07
CA ASN A 31 2.23 14.73 -0.34
C ASN A 31 2.46 13.31 0.23
N MET A 32 3.46 12.61 -0.30
CA MET A 32 3.85 11.26 0.13
C MET A 32 5.12 11.25 0.99
N ILE A 33 5.59 12.42 1.44
CA ILE A 33 6.89 12.59 2.13
C ILE A 33 7.05 11.66 3.34
N VAL A 34 5.96 11.33 4.03
CA VAL A 34 5.97 10.42 5.19
C VAL A 34 6.43 9.00 4.85
N ASN A 35 6.34 8.59 3.58
CA ASN A 35 6.75 7.28 3.09
C ASN A 35 8.21 7.24 2.61
N TYR A 36 8.92 8.38 2.70
CA TYR A 36 10.32 8.47 2.33
C TYR A 36 11.23 8.14 3.53
N PRO A 37 12.44 7.61 3.29
CA PRO A 37 13.43 7.43 4.35
C PRO A 37 13.63 8.69 5.19
N PRO A 38 13.83 8.58 6.52
CA PRO A 38 13.96 9.74 7.42
C PRO A 38 15.08 10.70 7.02
N GLU A 39 16.17 10.18 6.44
CA GLU A 39 17.30 10.96 5.97
C GLU A 39 16.89 11.87 4.80
N ILE A 40 16.08 11.38 3.88
CA ILE A 40 15.54 12.14 2.74
C ILE A 40 14.57 13.20 3.24
N GLN A 41 13.70 12.86 4.19
CA GLN A 41 12.79 13.82 4.80
C GLN A 41 13.55 14.96 5.47
N ALA A 42 14.58 14.63 6.28
CA ALA A 42 15.39 15.61 6.99
C ALA A 42 16.12 16.55 6.01
N GLU A 43 16.71 16.01 4.96
CA GLU A 43 17.40 16.79 3.93
C GLU A 43 16.44 17.70 3.17
N TYR A 44 15.25 17.20 2.81
CA TYR A 44 14.21 18.01 2.17
C TYR A 44 13.85 19.22 3.02
N TYR A 45 13.52 19.03 4.31
CA TYR A 45 13.18 20.14 5.20
C TYR A 45 14.35 21.12 5.38
N ARG A 46 15.58 20.60 5.51
CA ARG A 46 16.80 21.39 5.62
C ARG A 46 17.04 22.25 4.37
N SER A 47 16.97 21.65 3.19
CA SER A 47 17.21 22.33 1.90
C SER A 47 16.19 23.40 1.58
N GLN A 48 14.93 23.22 2.07
CA GLN A 48 13.87 24.21 1.88
C GLN A 48 13.82 25.27 3.00
N GLY A 49 14.68 25.19 4.00
CA GLY A 49 14.65 26.09 5.15
C GLY A 49 13.39 25.94 6.01
N LEU A 50 12.77 24.75 5.98
CA LEU A 50 11.55 24.45 6.71
C LEU A 50 11.84 23.64 7.98
N GLU A 51 11.07 23.87 9.02
CA GLU A 51 11.07 22.97 10.18
C GLU A 51 10.35 21.66 9.86
N ALA A 52 10.90 20.56 10.35
CA ALA A 52 10.27 19.24 10.18
C ALA A 52 8.86 19.23 10.86
N GLN A 53 7.82 19.28 10.05
CA GLN A 53 6.45 19.25 10.53
C GLN A 53 5.92 17.81 10.53
N LYS A 54 5.43 17.35 11.69
CA LYS A 54 4.57 16.15 11.71
C LYS A 54 3.29 16.48 10.95
N GLN A 55 3.07 15.82 9.83
CA GLN A 55 1.83 15.97 9.07
C GLN A 55 0.63 15.63 9.98
N LYS A 56 -0.12 16.65 10.40
CA LYS A 56 -1.40 16.46 11.08
C LYS A 56 -2.44 16.12 10.02
N LEU A 57 -2.91 14.88 10.04
CA LEU A 57 -4.03 14.49 9.17
C LEU A 57 -5.29 15.29 9.57
N SER A 58 -5.91 15.94 8.61
CA SER A 58 -7.19 16.60 8.83
C SER A 58 -8.32 15.56 8.98
N ALA A 59 -9.45 15.95 9.61
CA ALA A 59 -10.63 15.09 9.70
C ALA A 59 -11.09 14.58 8.32
N LYS A 60 -10.98 15.41 7.28
CA LYS A 60 -11.28 15.05 5.89
C LYS A 60 -10.40 13.87 5.41
N ASN A 61 -9.11 13.87 5.76
CA ASN A 61 -8.20 12.81 5.37
C ASN A 61 -8.52 11.49 6.08
N TYR A 62 -8.95 11.54 7.35
CA TYR A 62 -9.39 10.34 8.07
C TYR A 62 -10.66 9.75 7.44
N ILE A 63 -11.64 10.60 7.10
CA ILE A 63 -12.87 10.15 6.42
C ILE A 63 -12.53 9.52 5.06
N ALA A 64 -11.68 10.16 4.26
CA ALA A 64 -11.26 9.63 2.96
C ALA A 64 -10.56 8.26 3.10
N LYS A 65 -9.67 8.10 4.10
CA LYS A 65 -9.02 6.82 4.39
C LYS A 65 -10.02 5.74 4.83
N ALA A 66 -11.02 6.10 5.67
CA ALA A 66 -12.05 5.18 6.11
C ALA A 66 -12.93 4.71 4.93
N ILE A 67 -13.34 5.62 4.05
CA ILE A 67 -14.11 5.27 2.83
C ILE A 67 -13.27 4.37 1.93
N PHE A 68 -12.00 4.70 1.71
CA PHE A 68 -11.09 3.87 0.90
C PHE A 68 -10.97 2.45 1.48
N MET A 69 -10.82 2.33 2.80
CA MET A 69 -10.72 1.03 3.48
C MET A 69 -12.00 0.20 3.32
N ILE A 70 -13.18 0.82 3.44
CA ILE A 70 -14.48 0.16 3.26
C ILE A 70 -14.62 -0.35 1.81
N VAL A 71 -14.29 0.50 0.84
CA VAL A 71 -14.34 0.11 -0.59
C VAL A 71 -13.35 -1.02 -0.89
N ALA A 72 -12.11 -0.92 -0.39
CA ALA A 72 -11.10 -1.97 -0.56
C ALA A 72 -11.56 -3.30 0.06
N LEU A 73 -12.15 -3.25 1.27
CA LEU A 73 -12.70 -4.44 1.92
C LEU A 73 -13.84 -5.07 1.09
N ALA A 74 -14.75 -4.26 0.56
CA ALA A 74 -15.84 -4.73 -0.30
C ALA A 74 -15.31 -5.38 -1.58
N VAL A 75 -14.27 -4.82 -2.21
CA VAL A 75 -13.61 -5.42 -3.38
C VAL A 75 -13.00 -6.78 -3.03
N VAL A 76 -12.27 -6.87 -1.92
CA VAL A 76 -11.64 -8.13 -1.48
C VAL A 76 -12.71 -9.20 -1.18
N VAL A 77 -13.82 -8.84 -0.54
CA VAL A 77 -14.97 -9.74 -0.32
C VAL A 77 -15.55 -10.22 -1.65
N GLY A 78 -15.77 -9.30 -2.60
CA GLY A 78 -16.31 -9.63 -3.91
C GLY A 78 -15.43 -10.59 -4.69
N LEU A 79 -14.12 -10.34 -4.74
CA LEU A 79 -13.16 -11.23 -5.39
C LEU A 79 -13.10 -12.60 -4.70
N ALA A 80 -12.98 -12.65 -3.37
CA ALA A 80 -12.99 -13.92 -2.64
C ALA A 80 -14.27 -14.73 -2.93
N TYR A 81 -15.43 -14.07 -2.98
CA TYR A 81 -16.70 -14.71 -3.32
C TYR A 81 -16.71 -15.26 -4.76
N LEU A 82 -16.19 -14.48 -5.73
CA LEU A 82 -16.04 -14.91 -7.14
C LEU A 82 -15.06 -16.08 -7.28
N ALA A 83 -13.99 -16.12 -6.48
CA ALA A 83 -13.07 -17.25 -6.40
C ALA A 83 -13.70 -18.51 -5.80
N GLY A 84 -14.96 -18.46 -5.38
CA GLY A 84 -15.70 -19.58 -4.80
C GLY A 84 -15.46 -19.77 -3.31
N ALA A 85 -15.04 -18.74 -2.58
CA ALA A 85 -14.98 -18.78 -1.12
C ALA A 85 -16.41 -18.88 -0.55
N ARG A 86 -16.64 -19.85 0.36
CA ARG A 86 -17.94 -20.10 0.98
C ARG A 86 -17.86 -20.38 2.48
N SER A 87 -16.65 -20.36 3.04
CA SER A 87 -16.41 -20.56 4.46
C SER A 87 -15.55 -19.42 5.01
N PHE A 88 -15.48 -19.29 6.36
CA PHE A 88 -14.56 -18.37 7.02
C PHE A 88 -13.12 -18.56 6.54
N LEU A 89 -12.67 -19.81 6.51
CA LEU A 89 -11.28 -20.13 6.15
C LEU A 89 -10.99 -19.79 4.68
N ASP A 90 -11.93 -20.02 3.77
CA ASP A 90 -11.77 -19.62 2.38
C ASP A 90 -11.58 -18.12 2.22
N GLY A 91 -12.46 -17.32 2.84
CA GLY A 91 -12.40 -15.86 2.78
C GLY A 91 -11.12 -15.31 3.42
N PHE A 92 -10.71 -15.88 4.55
CA PHE A 92 -9.47 -15.52 5.24
C PHE A 92 -8.24 -15.81 4.37
N ILE A 93 -8.12 -17.03 3.82
CA ILE A 93 -6.97 -17.41 2.97
C ILE A 93 -6.93 -16.58 1.69
N ALA A 94 -8.06 -16.39 1.01
CA ALA A 94 -8.12 -15.54 -0.19
C ALA A 94 -7.60 -14.14 0.10
N SER A 95 -8.05 -13.53 1.21
CA SER A 95 -7.60 -12.20 1.63
C SER A 95 -6.09 -12.14 1.89
N ILE A 96 -5.53 -13.13 2.57
CA ILE A 96 -4.09 -13.21 2.80
C ILE A 96 -3.34 -13.27 1.46
N CYS A 97 -3.81 -14.07 0.49
CA CYS A 97 -3.19 -14.14 -0.83
C CYS A 97 -3.21 -12.77 -1.54
N TYR A 98 -4.33 -12.05 -1.51
CA TYR A 98 -4.43 -10.72 -2.11
C TYR A 98 -3.53 -9.69 -1.42
N PHE A 99 -3.47 -9.68 -0.08
CA PHE A 99 -2.60 -8.78 0.65
C PHE A 99 -1.12 -9.08 0.42
N LEU A 100 -0.74 -10.36 0.34
CA LEU A 100 0.63 -10.75 -0.03
C LEU A 100 0.98 -10.33 -1.45
N ALA A 101 0.05 -10.43 -2.40
CA ALA A 101 0.27 -9.95 -3.77
C ALA A 101 0.45 -8.44 -3.81
N LEU A 102 -0.38 -7.67 -3.10
CA LEU A 102 -0.24 -6.23 -2.96
C LEU A 102 1.11 -5.86 -2.34
N PHE A 103 1.46 -6.48 -1.22
CA PHE A 103 2.74 -6.25 -0.55
C PHE A 103 3.93 -6.56 -1.46
N ALA A 104 3.88 -7.66 -2.21
CA ALA A 104 4.96 -8.04 -3.10
C ALA A 104 5.13 -7.02 -4.25
N VAL A 105 4.04 -6.56 -4.86
CA VAL A 105 4.10 -5.58 -5.94
C VAL A 105 4.55 -4.22 -5.42
N ASP A 106 4.03 -3.76 -4.30
CA ASP A 106 4.43 -2.51 -3.66
C ASP A 106 5.93 -2.52 -3.32
N THR A 107 6.36 -3.49 -2.54
CA THR A 107 7.75 -3.58 -2.07
C THR A 107 8.73 -3.85 -3.21
N PHE A 108 8.50 -4.87 -4.04
CA PHE A 108 9.51 -5.31 -5.00
C PHE A 108 9.50 -4.50 -6.29
N ILE A 109 8.33 -4.00 -6.72
CA ILE A 109 8.21 -3.27 -7.98
C ILE A 109 8.22 -1.77 -7.73
N ILE A 110 7.32 -1.25 -6.87
CA ILE A 110 7.22 0.19 -6.65
C ILE A 110 8.43 0.70 -5.88
N ASP A 111 8.72 0.11 -4.72
CA ASP A 111 9.76 0.64 -3.84
C ASP A 111 11.17 0.29 -4.32
N TRP A 112 11.44 -0.98 -4.62
CA TRP A 112 12.81 -1.40 -4.94
C TRP A 112 13.25 -1.06 -6.36
N ILE A 113 12.31 -0.94 -7.31
CA ILE A 113 12.64 -0.67 -8.72
C ILE A 113 12.33 0.78 -9.07
N PHE A 114 11.08 1.21 -8.91
CA PHE A 114 10.68 2.53 -9.38
C PHE A 114 11.16 3.63 -8.44
N PHE A 115 10.93 3.53 -7.14
CA PHE A 115 11.33 4.55 -6.16
C PHE A 115 12.83 4.82 -6.18
N ALA A 116 13.66 3.78 -6.29
CA ALA A 116 15.10 3.93 -6.40
C ALA A 116 15.57 4.59 -7.70
N ARG A 117 14.81 4.46 -8.81
CA ARG A 117 15.26 4.85 -10.16
C ARG A 117 14.57 6.07 -10.76
N VAL A 118 13.30 6.32 -10.39
CA VAL A 118 12.49 7.39 -10.98
C VAL A 118 12.88 8.74 -10.38
N LYS A 119 13.73 9.49 -11.07
CA LYS A 119 14.23 10.80 -10.60
C LYS A 119 13.12 11.82 -10.36
N ARG A 120 12.00 11.72 -11.07
CA ARG A 120 10.85 12.62 -10.91
C ARG A 120 10.18 12.49 -9.53
N TRP A 121 10.37 11.37 -8.84
CA TRP A 121 9.82 11.15 -7.49
C TRP A 121 10.72 11.66 -6.38
N ARG A 122 11.89 12.20 -6.74
CA ARG A 122 12.80 12.79 -5.76
C ARG A 122 12.25 14.11 -5.27
N LEU A 123 12.40 14.32 -3.96
CA LEU A 123 12.02 15.58 -3.35
C LEU A 123 13.04 16.66 -3.71
N PRO A 124 12.62 17.94 -3.88
CA PRO A 124 13.52 19.03 -4.18
C PRO A 124 14.65 19.16 -3.15
N GLY A 125 15.89 19.28 -3.64
CA GLY A 125 17.09 19.39 -2.80
C GLY A 125 17.66 18.03 -2.32
N THR A 126 17.03 16.90 -2.69
CA THR A 126 17.48 15.56 -2.31
C THR A 126 17.96 14.74 -3.51
N GLU A 127 18.15 15.36 -4.67
CA GLU A 127 18.44 14.68 -5.94
C GLU A 127 19.77 13.91 -5.91
N HIS A 128 20.68 14.29 -5.02
CA HIS A 128 22.01 13.70 -4.84
C HIS A 128 22.03 12.46 -3.93
N MET A 129 20.89 12.12 -3.29
CA MET A 129 20.79 11.07 -2.26
C MET A 129 20.48 9.68 -2.85
N ASP A 130 21.21 9.24 -3.87
CA ASP A 130 20.97 7.98 -4.56
C ASP A 130 20.95 6.75 -3.63
N LYS A 131 21.82 6.75 -2.62
CA LYS A 131 21.94 5.63 -1.67
C LYS A 131 20.72 5.51 -0.76
N GLU A 132 20.21 6.64 -0.31
CA GLU A 132 19.06 6.74 0.58
C GLU A 132 17.78 6.35 -0.16
N TYR A 133 17.63 6.74 -1.43
CA TYR A 133 16.53 6.28 -2.29
C TYR A 133 16.59 4.77 -2.61
N ALA A 134 17.75 4.15 -2.53
CA ALA A 134 17.94 2.72 -2.78
C ALA A 134 17.86 1.85 -1.51
N GLN A 135 17.36 2.38 -0.39
CA GLN A 135 17.24 1.67 0.89
C GLN A 135 16.10 0.65 0.90
N LYS A 136 16.32 -0.53 0.29
CA LYS A 136 15.32 -1.58 0.15
C LYS A 136 14.66 -2.01 1.47
N TRP A 137 15.45 -2.15 2.53
CA TRP A 137 14.96 -2.63 3.82
C TRP A 137 14.14 -1.59 4.60
N PHE A 138 14.29 -0.31 4.30
CA PHE A 138 13.45 0.73 4.86
C PHE A 138 11.97 0.45 4.53
N HIS A 139 11.65 0.28 3.26
CA HIS A 139 10.28 0.07 2.80
C HIS A 139 9.65 -1.20 3.38
N VAL A 140 10.42 -2.30 3.46
CA VAL A 140 9.94 -3.53 4.14
C VAL A 140 9.57 -3.26 5.59
N LYS A 141 10.43 -2.54 6.33
CA LYS A 141 10.16 -2.22 7.74
C LYS A 141 8.98 -1.26 7.92
N ASP A 142 8.81 -0.30 7.00
CA ASP A 142 7.72 0.67 7.02
C ASP A 142 6.35 0.00 6.76
N CYS A 143 6.32 -1.09 6.00
CA CYS A 143 5.12 -1.88 5.76
C CYS A 143 4.74 -2.83 6.92
N LEU A 144 5.66 -3.20 7.81
CA LEU A 144 5.39 -4.15 8.90
C LEU A 144 4.22 -3.72 9.82
N PRO A 145 4.06 -2.43 10.19
CA PRO A 145 2.92 -1.99 11.01
C PRO A 145 1.56 -2.22 10.36
N MET A 146 1.51 -2.43 9.03
CA MET A 146 0.27 -2.72 8.32
C MET A 146 -0.16 -4.20 8.43
N VAL A 147 0.74 -5.11 8.80
CA VAL A 147 0.44 -6.55 8.93
C VAL A 147 -0.72 -6.83 9.89
N PRO A 148 -0.78 -6.27 11.11
CA PRO A 148 -1.93 -6.45 12.00
C PRO A 148 -3.23 -5.95 11.38
N VAL A 149 -3.20 -4.83 10.65
CA VAL A 149 -4.39 -4.28 9.96
C VAL A 149 -4.87 -5.26 8.89
N PHE A 150 -3.97 -5.81 8.08
CA PHE A 150 -4.30 -6.80 7.06
C PHE A 150 -4.88 -8.09 7.68
N LEU A 151 -4.35 -8.56 8.81
CA LEU A 151 -4.89 -9.71 9.53
C LEU A 151 -6.33 -9.44 10.02
N VAL A 152 -6.58 -8.27 10.60
CA VAL A 152 -7.94 -7.86 11.01
C VAL A 152 -8.88 -7.82 9.79
N CYS A 153 -8.45 -7.23 8.67
CA CYS A 153 -9.22 -7.21 7.43
C CYS A 153 -9.50 -8.63 6.92
N ALA A 154 -8.51 -9.54 6.95
CA ALA A 154 -8.70 -10.91 6.53
C ALA A 154 -9.72 -11.66 7.41
N VAL A 155 -9.70 -11.45 8.73
CA VAL A 155 -10.72 -11.98 9.64
C VAL A 155 -12.10 -11.44 9.28
N LEU A 156 -12.24 -10.13 9.04
CA LEU A 156 -13.51 -9.51 8.65
C LEU A 156 -14.04 -10.09 7.34
N VAL A 157 -13.19 -10.26 6.31
CA VAL A 157 -13.58 -10.91 5.05
C VAL A 157 -14.06 -12.34 5.29
N GLY A 158 -13.32 -13.12 6.09
CA GLY A 158 -13.72 -14.48 6.44
C GLY A 158 -15.10 -14.53 7.11
N LEU A 159 -15.37 -13.63 8.06
CA LEU A 159 -16.66 -13.52 8.73
C LEU A 159 -17.79 -13.11 7.79
N ILE A 160 -17.53 -12.15 6.89
CA ILE A 160 -18.50 -11.68 5.90
C ILE A 160 -18.83 -12.82 4.93
N ILE A 161 -17.82 -13.48 4.36
CA ILE A 161 -18.01 -14.63 3.44
C ILE A 161 -18.85 -15.73 4.12
N MET A 162 -18.54 -16.10 5.35
CA MET A 162 -19.29 -17.10 6.10
C MET A 162 -20.76 -16.74 6.29
N LYS A 163 -21.08 -15.43 6.36
CA LYS A 163 -22.46 -14.93 6.57
C LYS A 163 -23.28 -14.84 5.29
N ILE A 164 -22.63 -14.61 4.13
CA ILE A 164 -23.32 -14.41 2.85
C ILE A 164 -23.36 -15.68 1.99
N SER A 165 -22.74 -16.76 2.45
CA SER A 165 -22.71 -18.08 1.80
C SER A 165 -23.62 -19.05 2.49
#